data_18b5ae62e984cee73bb971ed7e85593d
#
_entry.id   18b5ae62e984cee73bb971ed7e85593d
#
_cell.length_a   1.000
_cell.length_b   1.000
_cell.length_c   1.000
_cell.angle_alpha   90.00
_cell.angle_beta   90.00
_cell.angle_gamma   90.00
#
_symmetry.space_group_name_H-M   'P 1'
#
loop_
_entity.id
_entity.type
_entity.pdbx_description
1 polymer ?
#
loop_
_entity_poly.entity_id
_entity_poly.type
_entity_poly.pdbx_seq_one_letter_code
_entity_poly.pdbx_strand_id
1 'polypeptide(L)'
;GGLWEFPGGKVEAGESVAVALRRELHEELGIAVQTAEPWMHVRHAYADKTVLLDVWRVQSYDGEAQGREGQALAWVMPAALADWSFPAADRAIIDALTAVAAPSDHAAR
;
A
#
# COMPACT_ATOMS: atom_id res chain seq x y z
N GLY A 1 13.77 5.77 -14.70
CA GLY A 1 12.69 5.01 -14.22
C GLY A 1 12.79 4.83 -12.74
N GLY A 2 11.69 5.03 -12.11
CA GLY A 2 11.57 4.84 -10.70
C GLY A 2 11.08 3.46 -10.34
N LEU A 3 10.98 3.27 -9.07
CA LEU A 3 10.35 2.10 -8.51
C LEU A 3 8.85 2.38 -8.35
N TRP A 4 8.06 1.34 -8.38
CA TRP A 4 6.65 1.42 -8.01
C TRP A 4 6.52 1.57 -6.50
N GLU A 5 5.43 2.17 -6.08
CA GLU A 5 5.14 2.40 -4.67
C GLU A 5 3.69 2.07 -4.37
N PHE A 6 3.45 1.54 -3.18
CA PHE A 6 2.10 1.51 -2.64
C PHE A 6 1.70 2.94 -2.26
N PRO A 7 0.42 3.30 -2.42
CA PRO A 7 -0.02 4.64 -2.07
C PRO A 7 0.08 4.90 -0.56
N GLY A 8 0.37 6.13 -0.20
CA GLY A 8 0.50 6.55 1.18
C GLY A 8 1.54 7.62 1.34
N GLY A 9 1.85 7.96 2.58
CA GLY A 9 2.84 8.97 2.86
C GLY A 9 3.11 9.08 4.35
N LYS A 10 3.69 10.20 4.75
CA LYS A 10 4.11 10.41 6.12
C LYS A 10 2.93 10.83 6.99
N VAL A 11 2.95 10.35 8.23
CA VAL A 11 2.05 10.83 9.27
C VAL A 11 2.59 12.18 9.75
N GLU A 12 1.76 13.21 9.69
CA GLU A 12 2.13 14.55 10.14
C GLU A 12 1.85 14.73 11.62
N ALA A 13 2.47 15.74 12.20
CA ALA A 13 2.28 16.05 13.62
C ALA A 13 0.79 16.26 13.91
N GLY A 14 0.31 15.63 14.98
CA GLY A 14 -1.09 15.72 15.39
C GLY A 14 -2.05 14.82 14.65
N GLU A 15 -1.58 14.08 13.64
CA GLU A 15 -2.43 13.12 12.94
C GLU A 15 -2.31 11.73 13.55
N SER A 16 -3.40 10.98 13.53
CA SER A 16 -3.34 9.53 13.69
C SER A 16 -2.93 8.89 12.35
N VAL A 17 -2.51 7.63 12.39
CA VAL A 17 -2.19 6.91 11.16
C VAL A 17 -3.41 6.82 10.24
N ALA A 18 -4.59 6.57 10.80
CA ALA A 18 -5.83 6.50 10.01
C ALA A 18 -6.15 7.81 9.32
N VAL A 19 -5.95 8.94 9.99
CA VAL A 19 -6.17 10.27 9.41
C VAL A 19 -5.16 10.54 8.30
N ALA A 20 -3.89 10.23 8.54
CA ALA A 20 -2.85 10.38 7.53
C ALA A 20 -3.14 9.53 6.28
N LEU A 21 -3.57 8.30 6.47
CA LEU A 21 -3.95 7.41 5.37
C LEU A 21 -5.04 8.03 4.51
N ARG A 22 -6.13 8.49 5.13
CA ARG A 22 -7.23 9.12 4.42
C ARG A 22 -6.79 10.36 3.66
N ARG A 23 -6.00 11.21 4.29
CA ARG A 23 -5.47 12.42 3.67
C ARG A 23 -4.59 12.10 2.47
N GLU A 24 -3.63 11.20 2.64
CA GLU A 24 -2.70 10.83 1.58
C GLU A 24 -3.43 10.21 0.37
N LEU A 25 -4.36 9.29 0.60
CA LEU A 25 -5.08 8.66 -0.49
C LEU A 25 -6.01 9.63 -1.20
N HIS A 26 -6.56 10.60 -0.48
CA HIS A 26 -7.34 11.66 -1.11
C HIS A 26 -6.46 12.55 -1.99
N GLU A 27 -5.29 12.96 -1.48
CA GLU A 27 -4.37 13.82 -2.22
C GLU A 27 -3.78 13.12 -3.45
N GLU A 28 -3.34 11.88 -3.29
CA GLU A 28 -2.67 11.16 -4.36
C GLU A 28 -3.60 10.55 -5.38
N LEU A 29 -4.74 10.03 -4.95
CA LEU A 29 -5.61 9.21 -5.78
C LEU A 29 -7.01 9.77 -5.96
N GLY A 30 -7.40 10.76 -5.17
CA GLY A 30 -8.74 11.34 -5.24
C GLY A 30 -9.83 10.46 -4.69
N ILE A 31 -9.50 9.47 -3.90
CA ILE A 31 -10.49 8.58 -3.28
C ILE A 31 -10.79 8.98 -1.85
N ALA A 32 -12.01 8.68 -1.40
CA ALA A 32 -12.44 8.88 -0.01
C ALA A 32 -12.54 7.52 0.67
N VAL A 33 -11.59 7.23 1.56
CA VAL A 33 -11.56 5.95 2.27
C VAL A 33 -12.74 5.87 3.23
N GLN A 34 -13.54 4.80 3.11
CA GLN A 34 -14.68 4.55 3.98
C GLN A 34 -14.28 3.64 5.14
N THR A 35 -13.73 2.48 4.83
CA THR A 35 -13.27 1.54 5.84
C THR A 35 -11.85 1.08 5.55
N ALA A 36 -11.06 1.02 6.61
CA ALA A 36 -9.68 0.54 6.53
C ALA A 36 -9.31 -0.05 7.89
N GLU A 37 -8.40 -1.00 7.88
CA GLU A 37 -7.93 -1.62 9.12
C GLU A 37 -6.42 -1.78 9.12
N PRO A 38 -5.76 -1.69 10.29
CA PRO A 38 -4.34 -2.00 10.39
C PRO A 38 -4.07 -3.43 9.96
N TRP A 39 -2.96 -3.65 9.30
CA TRP A 39 -2.59 -4.99 8.85
C TRP A 39 -1.24 -5.43 9.36
N MET A 40 -0.19 -4.68 9.09
CA MET A 40 1.15 -5.08 9.47
C MET A 40 2.08 -3.88 9.61
N HIS A 41 3.17 -4.08 10.35
CA HIS A 41 4.26 -3.13 10.43
C HIS A 41 5.49 -3.73 9.77
N VAL A 42 6.22 -2.89 9.04
CA VAL A 42 7.49 -3.29 8.44
C VAL A 42 8.57 -2.34 8.93
N ARG A 43 9.68 -2.92 9.37
CA ARG A 43 10.89 -2.17 9.71
C ARG A 43 11.99 -2.66 8.79
N HIS A 44 12.53 -1.77 7.97
CA HIS A 44 13.59 -2.12 7.04
C HIS A 44 14.74 -1.15 7.17
N ALA A 45 15.94 -1.69 7.39
CA ALA A 45 17.15 -0.88 7.50
C ALA A 45 17.85 -0.86 6.14
N TYR A 46 17.94 0.33 5.57
CA TYR A 46 18.84 0.61 4.45
C TYR A 46 20.19 1.07 5.01
N ALA A 47 21.18 1.19 4.14
CA ALA A 47 22.51 1.61 4.57
C ALA A 47 22.53 2.98 5.25
N ASP A 48 21.67 3.89 4.80
CA ASP A 48 21.65 5.29 5.24
C ASP A 48 20.48 5.64 6.14
N LYS A 49 19.48 4.77 6.27
CA LYS A 49 18.27 5.06 7.07
C LYS A 49 17.49 3.80 7.37
N THR A 50 16.65 3.88 8.38
CA THR A 50 15.65 2.85 8.67
C THR A 50 14.27 3.38 8.30
N VAL A 51 13.51 2.55 7.58
CA VAL A 51 12.14 2.87 7.16
C VAL A 51 11.18 2.06 8.03
N LEU A 52 10.16 2.74 8.54
CA LEU A 52 9.08 2.12 9.30
C LEU A 52 7.80 2.32 8.50
N LEU A 53 7.15 1.22 8.13
CA LEU A 53 5.89 1.25 7.39
C LEU A 53 4.77 0.72 8.26
N ASP A 54 3.70 1.49 8.33
CA ASP A 54 2.46 1.09 8.99
C ASP A 54 1.47 0.78 7.87
N VAL A 55 1.23 -0.49 7.63
CA VAL A 55 0.48 -0.96 6.46
C VAL A 55 -0.95 -1.26 6.85
N TRP A 56 -1.87 -0.66 6.12
CA TRP A 56 -3.31 -0.81 6.33
C TRP A 56 -3.95 -1.40 5.09
N ARG A 57 -5.07 -2.07 5.28
CA ARG A 57 -5.90 -2.56 4.19
C ARG A 57 -7.11 -1.66 4.07
N VAL A 58 -7.28 -1.06 2.90
CA VAL A 58 -8.47 -0.29 2.59
C VAL A 58 -9.53 -1.24 2.05
N GLN A 59 -10.60 -1.38 2.79
CA GLN A 59 -11.66 -2.33 2.48
C GLN A 59 -12.70 -1.73 1.56
N SER A 60 -13.01 -0.45 1.74
CA SER A 60 -13.96 0.25 0.88
C SER A 60 -13.61 1.72 0.77
N TYR A 61 -13.94 2.31 -0.36
CA TYR A 61 -13.70 3.71 -0.63
C TYR A 61 -14.65 4.21 -1.69
N ASP A 62 -14.87 5.53 -1.75
CA ASP A 62 -15.66 6.19 -2.77
C ASP A 62 -14.75 6.84 -3.79
N GLY A 63 -15.21 6.91 -5.03
CA GLY A 63 -14.49 7.51 -6.14
C GLY A 63 -13.66 6.50 -6.91
N GLU A 64 -13.04 6.98 -7.97
CA GLU A 64 -12.13 6.18 -8.78
C GLU A 64 -10.71 6.68 -8.59
N ALA A 65 -9.78 5.76 -8.38
CA ALA A 65 -8.38 6.12 -8.21
C ALA A 65 -7.83 6.75 -9.49
N GLN A 66 -7.19 7.89 -9.33
CA GLN A 66 -6.56 8.64 -10.41
C GLN A 66 -5.17 9.09 -9.96
N GLY A 67 -4.26 9.24 -10.90
CA GLY A 67 -2.93 9.78 -10.60
C GLY A 67 -2.96 11.29 -10.45
N ARG A 68 -3.44 11.79 -9.33
CA ARG A 68 -3.69 13.22 -9.11
C ARG A 68 -2.44 14.07 -9.04
N GLU A 69 -1.29 13.41 -8.89
CA GLU A 69 0.01 14.08 -8.87
C GLU A 69 0.80 13.83 -10.15
N GLY A 70 0.12 13.41 -11.21
CA GLY A 70 0.73 13.12 -12.48
C GLY A 70 1.43 11.77 -12.56
N GLN A 71 1.33 10.94 -11.53
CA GLN A 71 1.95 9.63 -11.48
C GLN A 71 1.12 8.59 -12.23
N ALA A 72 1.79 7.57 -12.74
CA ALA A 72 1.13 6.42 -13.33
C ALA A 72 0.55 5.54 -12.22
N LEU A 73 -0.64 4.97 -12.49
CA LEU A 73 -1.27 4.01 -11.60
C LEU A 73 -1.41 2.67 -12.30
N ALA A 74 -1.36 1.60 -11.53
CA ALA A 74 -1.64 0.27 -12.03
C ALA A 74 -2.39 -0.54 -10.97
N TRP A 75 -3.38 -1.29 -11.41
CA TRP A 75 -4.04 -2.29 -10.59
C TRP A 75 -3.38 -3.63 -10.87
N VAL A 76 -2.80 -4.23 -9.85
CA VAL A 76 -1.98 -5.44 -10.02
C VAL A 76 -2.51 -6.53 -9.10
N MET A 77 -2.72 -7.72 -9.65
CA MET A 77 -3.08 -8.87 -8.84
C MET A 77 -1.91 -9.23 -7.91
N PRO A 78 -2.18 -9.65 -6.68
CA PRO A 78 -1.10 -9.97 -5.74
C PRO A 78 -0.04 -10.90 -6.29
N ALA A 79 -0.44 -11.94 -7.01
CA ALA A 79 0.50 -12.91 -7.57
C ALA A 79 1.45 -12.32 -8.61
N ALA A 80 1.08 -11.21 -9.23
CA ALA A 80 1.91 -10.55 -10.24
C ALA A 80 2.83 -9.49 -9.66
N LEU A 81 2.68 -9.11 -8.40
CA LEU A 81 3.48 -8.04 -7.80
C LEU A 81 4.99 -8.31 -7.82
N ALA A 82 5.38 -9.59 -7.74
CA ALA A 82 6.79 -9.96 -7.75
C ALA A 82 7.50 -9.58 -9.05
N ASP A 83 6.74 -9.39 -10.14
CA ASP A 83 7.29 -9.00 -11.44
C ASP A 83 7.49 -7.49 -11.58
N TRP A 84 7.06 -6.72 -10.61
CA TRP A 84 7.15 -5.27 -10.58
C TRP A 84 8.28 -4.83 -9.66
N SER A 85 8.94 -3.73 -10.01
CA SER A 85 10.08 -3.24 -9.24
C SER A 85 9.64 -2.32 -8.12
N PHE A 86 9.85 -2.76 -6.88
CA PHE A 86 9.53 -2.03 -5.67
C PHE A 86 10.79 -1.82 -4.81
N PRO A 87 10.78 -0.81 -3.92
CA PRO A 87 11.84 -0.70 -2.90
C PRO A 87 11.90 -1.95 -2.02
N ALA A 88 13.10 -2.24 -1.52
CA ALA A 88 13.33 -3.44 -0.71
C ALA A 88 12.41 -3.51 0.53
N ALA A 89 12.07 -2.36 1.13
CA ALA A 89 11.19 -2.32 2.29
C ALA A 89 9.80 -2.90 2.01
N ASP A 90 9.35 -2.87 0.76
CA ASP A 90 8.02 -3.36 0.38
C ASP A 90 7.96 -4.86 0.17
N ARG A 91 9.10 -5.55 0.21
CA ARG A 91 9.14 -7.00 -0.04
C ARG A 91 8.26 -7.76 0.94
N ALA A 92 8.28 -7.37 2.21
CA ALA A 92 7.46 -8.02 3.22
C ALA A 92 5.96 -7.85 2.94
N ILE A 93 5.57 -6.69 2.41
CA ILE A 93 4.18 -6.42 2.04
C ILE A 93 3.78 -7.31 0.87
N ILE A 94 4.62 -7.40 -0.14
CA ILE A 94 4.37 -8.22 -1.33
C ILE A 94 4.25 -9.70 -0.95
N ASP A 95 5.15 -10.18 -0.11
CA ASP A 95 5.12 -11.57 0.36
C ASP A 95 3.84 -11.86 1.14
N ALA A 96 3.41 -10.93 2.00
CA ALA A 96 2.19 -11.09 2.77
C ALA A 96 0.94 -11.07 1.87
N LEU A 97 0.90 -10.19 0.88
CA LEU A 97 -0.20 -10.13 -0.08
C LEU A 97 -0.29 -11.40 -0.90
N THR A 98 0.84 -11.92 -1.33
CA THR A 98 0.91 -13.15 -2.11
C THR A 98 0.43 -14.34 -1.28
N ALA A 99 0.83 -14.41 -0.02
CA ALA A 99 0.41 -15.48 0.88
C ALA A 99 -1.09 -15.48 1.14
N VAL A 100 -1.67 -14.28 1.37
CA VAL A 100 -3.11 -14.15 1.63
C VAL A 100 -3.92 -14.52 0.39
N ALA A 101 -3.44 -14.16 -0.80
CA ALA A 101 -4.12 -14.39 -2.06
C ALA A 101 -3.82 -15.78 -2.65
N ALA A 102 -2.89 -16.53 -2.07
CA ALA A 102 -2.53 -17.85 -2.57
C ALA A 102 -3.75 -18.77 -2.56
N PRO A 103 -3.94 -19.58 -3.60
CA PRO A 103 -5.03 -20.54 -3.62
C PRO A 103 -4.91 -21.50 -2.45
N SER A 104 -6.03 -21.79 -1.84
CA SER A 104 -6.14 -22.85 -0.86
C SER A 104 -7.08 -23.91 -1.40
N ASP A 105 -7.21 -25.02 -0.71
CA ASP A 105 -8.18 -26.04 -1.09
C ASP A 105 -9.61 -25.48 -1.14
N HIS A 106 -9.86 -24.47 -0.32
CA HIS A 106 -11.15 -23.80 -0.31
C HIS A 106 -11.33 -22.86 -1.47
N ALA A 107 -10.28 -22.12 -1.81
CA ALA A 107 -10.34 -21.12 -2.88
C ALA A 107 -10.42 -21.75 -4.26
N ALA A 108 -10.02 -22.98 -4.41
CA ALA A 108 -10.03 -23.69 -5.70
C ALA A 108 -11.43 -24.02 -6.20
N ARG A 109 -12.43 -23.82 -5.39
CA ARG A 109 -13.80 -24.14 -5.76
C ARG A 109 -14.45 -23.09 -6.64
#